data_39bc58932951e7736849323e1c54a1de
#
_entry.id   39bc58932951e7736849323e1c54a1de
#
_cell.length_a   1.000
_cell.length_b   1.000
_cell.length_c   1.000
_cell.angle_alpha   90.00
_cell.angle_beta   90.00
_cell.angle_gamma   90.00
#
_symmetry.space_group_name_H-M   'P 1'
#
loop_
_entity.id
_entity.type
_entity.pdbx_description
1 polymer ?
#
loop_
_entity_poly.entity_id
_entity_poly.type
_entity_poly.pdbx_seq_one_letter_code
_entity_poly.pdbx_strand_id
1 'polypeptide(L)'
;MPVYIREYKQLGREAYGGAGVAIQAGLEPAIKQQAPIAIGASSVQSEPFDDDTALVLITTNAICHIEFGTNPAANTNKHRLAADAAQFFAVKPGSKLKVAVITGT
;
A
#
# COMPACT_ATOMS: atom_id res chain seq x y z
N MET A 1 -12.22 -7.63 8.96
CA MET A 1 -10.76 -7.59 8.99
C MET A 1 -10.28 -6.39 8.20
N PRO A 2 -9.47 -5.51 8.77
CA PRO A 2 -9.06 -4.30 8.08
C PRO A 2 -7.78 -4.47 7.26
N VAL A 3 -7.64 -3.58 6.27
CA VAL A 3 -6.38 -3.32 5.57
C VAL A 3 -5.87 -1.96 6.05
N TYR A 4 -4.59 -1.90 6.36
CA TYR A 4 -3.91 -0.68 6.79
C TYR A 4 -2.99 -0.21 5.68
N ILE A 5 -3.07 1.08 5.33
CA ILE A 5 -2.25 1.68 4.27
C ILE A 5 -1.45 2.81 4.86
N ARG A 6 -0.12 2.71 4.74
CA ARG A 6 0.80 3.73 5.22
C ARG A 6 1.61 4.26 4.03
N GLU A 7 1.61 5.57 3.84
CA GLU A 7 2.18 6.21 2.65
C GLU A 7 3.53 6.84 2.95
N TYR A 8 4.48 6.64 2.04
CA TYR A 8 5.84 7.15 2.17
C TYR A 8 6.25 7.93 0.94
N LYS A 9 7.11 8.93 1.14
CA LYS A 9 7.67 9.74 0.07
C LYS A 9 8.89 9.07 -0.57
N GLN A 10 9.68 8.33 0.22
CA GLN A 10 10.92 7.73 -0.24
C GLN A 10 11.32 6.55 0.61
N LEU A 11 12.22 5.71 0.08
CA LEU A 11 12.86 4.65 0.85
C LEU A 11 13.88 5.24 1.81
N GLY A 12 14.09 4.54 2.91
CA GLY A 12 15.19 4.82 3.80
C GLY A 12 16.53 4.62 3.09
N ARG A 13 17.59 5.20 3.64
CA ARG A 13 18.92 5.09 3.09
C ARG A 13 19.90 4.59 4.14
N GLU A 14 20.89 3.84 3.70
CA GLU A 14 21.97 3.38 4.55
C GLU A 14 22.72 4.59 5.13
N ALA A 15 22.88 4.61 6.45
CA ALA A 15 23.49 5.74 7.17
C ALA A 15 25.00 5.57 7.37
N TYR A 16 25.51 4.33 7.34
CA TYR A 16 26.91 4.02 7.67
C TYR A 16 27.59 3.24 6.55
N GLY A 17 28.80 3.67 6.20
CA GLY A 17 29.68 2.91 5.32
C GLY A 17 29.27 2.82 3.87
N GLY A 18 28.08 3.29 3.52
CA GLY A 18 27.58 3.24 2.16
C GLY A 18 27.50 4.61 1.50
N ALA A 19 27.21 4.62 0.22
CA ALA A 19 27.02 5.84 -0.56
C ALA A 19 25.55 6.29 -0.55
N GLY A 20 24.82 6.05 0.54
CA GLY A 20 23.41 6.38 0.64
C GLY A 20 22.52 5.41 -0.15
N VAL A 21 22.88 4.13 -0.17
CA VAL A 21 22.10 3.10 -0.86
C VAL A 21 20.72 2.98 -0.24
N ALA A 22 19.68 2.91 -1.08
CA ALA A 22 18.32 2.77 -0.62
C ALA A 22 18.11 1.38 0.03
N ILE A 23 17.40 1.36 1.14
CA ILE A 23 16.99 0.11 1.79
C ILE A 23 15.51 -0.17 1.51
N GLN A 24 15.11 -1.43 1.58
CA GLN A 24 13.77 -1.89 1.24
C GLN A 24 12.75 -1.57 2.34
N ALA A 25 12.69 -0.30 2.75
CA ALA A 25 11.78 0.17 3.78
C ALA A 25 11.50 1.65 3.57
N GLY A 26 10.29 2.08 3.89
CA GLY A 26 9.94 3.50 3.81
C GLY A 26 10.69 4.32 4.84
N LEU A 27 11.06 5.54 4.48
CA LEU A 27 11.69 6.48 5.40
C LEU A 27 10.66 7.02 6.38
N GLU A 28 10.85 6.77 7.65
CA GLU A 28 9.99 7.32 8.69
C GLU A 28 10.37 8.77 9.02
N PRO A 29 9.42 9.60 9.45
CA PRO A 29 7.99 9.28 9.58
C PRO A 29 7.29 9.19 8.21
N ALA A 30 6.23 8.36 8.14
CA ALA A 30 5.40 8.28 6.96
C ALA A 30 4.70 9.61 6.71
N ILE A 31 4.42 9.93 5.45
CA ILE A 31 3.74 11.19 5.13
C ILE A 31 2.23 11.11 5.37
N LYS A 32 1.66 9.90 5.37
CA LYS A 32 0.23 9.71 5.61
C LYS A 32 -0.06 8.30 6.09
N GLN A 33 -1.01 8.18 7.00
CA GLN A 33 -1.59 6.91 7.42
C GLN A 33 -3.08 7.00 7.15
N GLN A 34 -3.59 6.21 6.19
CA GLN A 34 -5.01 6.20 5.89
C GLN A 34 -5.81 5.49 6.99
N ALA A 35 -7.09 5.84 7.12
CA ALA A 35 -7.99 5.10 7.99
C ALA A 35 -8.08 3.64 7.52
N PRO A 36 -8.20 2.65 8.44
CA PRO A 36 -8.31 1.25 8.06
C PRO A 36 -9.50 1.00 7.14
N ILE A 37 -9.31 0.13 6.14
CA ILE A 37 -10.35 -0.24 5.19
C ILE A 37 -10.87 -1.62 5.56
N ALA A 38 -12.18 -1.75 5.74
CA ALA A 38 -12.79 -3.05 6.03
C ALA A 38 -12.75 -3.94 4.78
N ILE A 39 -12.26 -5.17 4.94
CA ILE A 39 -12.26 -6.17 3.88
C ILE A 39 -13.63 -6.84 3.86
N GLY A 40 -14.28 -6.87 2.70
CA GLY A 40 -15.59 -7.47 2.55
C GLY A 40 -15.77 -8.19 1.23
N ALA A 41 -16.97 -8.72 1.00
CA ALA A 41 -17.29 -9.46 -0.21
C ALA A 41 -17.37 -8.58 -1.45
N SER A 42 -17.43 -7.26 -1.28
CA SER A 42 -17.43 -6.30 -2.38
C SER A 42 -16.14 -5.50 -2.40
N SER A 43 -15.68 -5.13 -3.59
CA SER A 43 -14.48 -4.30 -3.74
C SER A 43 -14.71 -2.92 -3.11
N VAL A 44 -13.76 -2.49 -2.28
CA VAL A 44 -13.77 -1.18 -1.63
C VAL A 44 -12.48 -0.45 -1.99
N GLN A 45 -12.57 0.83 -2.33
CA GLN A 45 -11.42 1.64 -2.69
C GLN A 45 -10.86 2.39 -1.48
N SER A 46 -9.56 2.58 -1.46
CA SER A 46 -8.91 3.49 -0.53
C SER A 46 -9.17 4.95 -0.92
N GLU A 47 -8.73 5.89 -0.07
CA GLU A 47 -8.62 7.28 -0.48
C GLU A 47 -7.48 7.44 -1.49
N PRO A 48 -7.48 8.49 -2.34
CA PRO A 48 -6.36 8.77 -3.21
C PRO A 48 -5.08 8.97 -2.40
N PHE A 49 -3.96 8.46 -2.91
CA PHE A 49 -2.68 8.68 -2.27
C PHE A 49 -2.28 10.14 -2.37
N ASP A 50 -1.51 10.62 -1.39
CA ASP A 50 -0.95 11.96 -1.39
C ASP A 50 -0.09 12.20 -2.64
N ASP A 51 -0.02 13.46 -3.10
CA ASP A 51 0.74 13.81 -4.31
C ASP A 51 2.23 13.49 -4.19
N ASP A 52 2.76 13.45 -2.97
CA ASP A 52 4.18 13.15 -2.72
C ASP A 52 4.43 11.66 -2.45
N THR A 53 3.41 10.84 -2.43
CA THR A 53 3.56 9.41 -2.13
C THR A 53 4.25 8.68 -3.28
N ALA A 54 5.39 8.07 -3.00
CA ALA A 54 6.14 7.26 -3.96
C ALA A 54 6.07 5.76 -3.67
N LEU A 55 5.73 5.38 -2.44
CA LEU A 55 5.51 3.98 -2.08
C LEU A 55 4.53 3.89 -0.93
N VAL A 56 3.86 2.74 -0.85
CA VAL A 56 2.89 2.46 0.21
C VAL A 56 3.20 1.11 0.84
N LEU A 57 3.01 1.03 2.15
CA LEU A 57 3.05 -0.23 2.88
C LEU A 57 1.62 -0.66 3.14
N ILE A 58 1.24 -1.82 2.64
CA ILE A 58 -0.09 -2.39 2.86
C ILE A 58 0.04 -3.57 3.81
N THR A 59 -0.69 -3.50 4.91
CA THR A 59 -0.73 -4.55 5.94
C THR A 59 -2.17 -5.05 6.05
N THR A 60 -2.36 -6.35 6.10
CA THR A 60 -3.69 -6.95 6.19
C THR A 60 -3.72 -8.06 7.24
N ASN A 61 -4.87 -8.23 7.89
CA ASN A 61 -5.10 -9.29 8.87
C ASN A 61 -5.79 -10.52 8.26
N ALA A 62 -6.22 -10.44 7.02
CA ALA A 62 -6.92 -11.53 6.35
C ALA A 62 -6.49 -11.60 4.89
N ILE A 63 -6.67 -12.77 4.28
CA ILE A 63 -6.38 -12.95 2.85
C ILE A 63 -7.26 -12.00 2.05
N CYS A 64 -6.66 -11.25 1.13
CA CYS A 64 -7.39 -10.35 0.25
C CYS A 64 -6.71 -10.24 -1.11
N HIS A 65 -7.43 -9.68 -2.08
CA HIS A 65 -6.90 -9.36 -3.39
C HIS A 65 -6.98 -7.85 -3.59
N ILE A 66 -5.97 -7.29 -4.23
CA ILE A 66 -5.87 -5.83 -4.41
C ILE A 66 -5.59 -5.47 -5.85
N GLU A 67 -5.99 -4.27 -6.23
CA GLU A 67 -5.70 -3.67 -7.53
C GLU A 67 -5.46 -2.17 -7.36
N PHE A 68 -4.48 -1.65 -8.09
CA PHE A 68 -4.16 -0.21 -8.09
C PHE A 68 -4.74 0.45 -9.35
N GLY A 69 -5.12 1.71 -9.23
CA GLY A 69 -5.59 2.51 -10.35
C GLY A 69 -6.21 3.82 -9.87
N THR A 70 -6.73 4.62 -10.80
CA THR A 70 -7.44 5.85 -10.46
C THR A 70 -8.89 5.57 -10.09
N ASN A 71 -9.45 4.47 -10.59
CA ASN A 71 -10.79 3.98 -10.22
C ASN A 71 -10.76 2.45 -10.24
N PRO A 72 -9.96 1.82 -9.34
CA PRO A 72 -9.73 0.38 -9.41
C PRO A 72 -10.90 -0.43 -8.88
N ALA A 73 -11.04 -1.64 -9.41
CA ALA A 73 -11.95 -2.64 -8.86
C ALA A 73 -11.17 -3.93 -8.65
N ALA A 74 -11.19 -4.45 -7.42
CA ALA A 74 -10.51 -5.69 -7.08
C ALA A 74 -11.42 -6.89 -7.33
N ASN A 75 -10.81 -8.01 -7.73
CA ASN A 75 -11.47 -9.31 -7.80
C ASN A 75 -10.45 -10.40 -7.48
N THR A 76 -10.91 -11.66 -7.41
CA THR A 76 -10.05 -12.75 -6.97
C THR A 76 -8.97 -13.15 -7.98
N ASN A 77 -8.92 -12.53 -9.15
CA ASN A 77 -7.86 -12.72 -10.13
C ASN A 77 -6.73 -11.68 -9.99
N LYS A 78 -6.87 -10.73 -9.08
CA LYS A 78 -5.87 -9.68 -8.86
C LYS A 78 -4.84 -10.12 -7.83
N HIS A 79 -3.90 -9.23 -7.51
CA HIS A 79 -2.79 -9.53 -6.61
C HIS A 79 -3.28 -9.99 -5.23
N ARG A 80 -2.83 -11.17 -4.81
CA ARG A 80 -3.23 -11.77 -3.52
C ARG A 80 -2.26 -11.36 -2.42
N LEU A 81 -2.81 -10.91 -1.29
CA LEU A 81 -2.06 -10.73 -0.06
C LEU A 81 -2.47 -11.81 0.94
N ALA A 82 -1.47 -12.48 1.52
CA ALA A 82 -1.71 -13.46 2.57
C ALA A 82 -2.17 -12.78 3.86
N ALA A 83 -2.84 -13.55 4.72
CA ALA A 83 -3.20 -13.06 6.05
C ALA A 83 -1.95 -12.69 6.85
N ASP A 84 -2.05 -11.63 7.66
CA ASP A 84 -0.96 -11.14 8.52
C ASP A 84 0.30 -10.79 7.74
N ALA A 85 0.13 -10.35 6.50
CA ALA A 85 1.24 -9.96 5.63
C ALA A 85 1.35 -8.44 5.53
N ALA A 86 2.58 -8.00 5.25
CA ALA A 86 2.87 -6.61 4.93
C ALA A 86 3.72 -6.57 3.67
N GLN A 87 3.40 -5.68 2.75
CA GLN A 87 4.15 -5.56 1.50
C GLN A 87 4.22 -4.12 1.05
N PHE A 88 5.41 -3.70 0.59
CA PHE A 88 5.60 -2.39 -0.04
C PHE A 88 5.28 -2.44 -1.52
N PHE A 89 4.64 -1.37 -2.01
CA PHE A 89 4.37 -1.16 -3.43
C PHE A 89 4.83 0.23 -3.83
N ALA A 90 5.53 0.33 -4.95
CA ALA A 90 5.88 1.62 -5.51
C ALA A 90 4.70 2.17 -6.31
N VAL A 91 4.45 3.47 -6.19
CA VAL A 91 3.40 4.15 -6.94
C VAL A 91 3.97 5.42 -7.56
N LYS A 92 3.37 5.88 -8.66
CA LYS A 92 3.82 7.11 -9.31
C LYS A 92 3.31 8.32 -8.53
N PRO A 93 4.19 9.19 -8.01
CA PRO A 93 3.76 10.39 -7.31
C PRO A 93 2.90 11.30 -8.20
N GLY A 94 1.87 11.90 -7.61
CA GLY A 94 1.00 12.84 -8.32
C GLY A 94 -0.04 12.21 -9.24
N SER A 95 -0.10 10.87 -9.33
CA SER A 95 -1.05 10.18 -10.22
C SER A 95 -2.42 9.95 -9.59
N LYS A 96 -2.58 10.28 -8.30
CA LYS A 96 -3.84 10.11 -7.55
C LYS A 96 -4.37 8.68 -7.59
N LEU A 97 -3.45 7.73 -7.48
CA LEU A 97 -3.82 6.31 -7.44
C LEU A 97 -4.56 5.98 -6.15
N LYS A 98 -5.39 4.97 -6.24
CA LYS A 98 -6.06 4.33 -5.11
C LYS A 98 -5.77 2.85 -5.17
N VAL A 99 -6.02 2.14 -4.09
CA VAL A 99 -6.03 0.68 -4.08
C VAL A 99 -7.43 0.19 -3.77
N ALA A 100 -7.90 -0.79 -4.53
CA ALA A 100 -9.15 -1.48 -4.24
C ALA A 100 -8.84 -2.81 -3.57
N VAL A 101 -9.68 -3.22 -2.63
CA VAL A 101 -9.49 -4.42 -1.82
C VAL A 101 -10.77 -5.23 -1.80
N ILE A 102 -10.65 -6.55 -1.91
CA ILE A 102 -11.77 -7.48 -1.76
C ILE A 102 -11.30 -8.70 -0.97
N THR A 103 -12.21 -9.32 -0.22
CA THR A 103 -11.87 -10.55 0.50
C THR A 103 -11.37 -11.63 -0.45
N GLY A 104 -10.42 -12.45 0.03
CA GLY A 104 -9.80 -13.49 -0.79
C GLY A 104 -9.94 -14.88 -0.19
N THR A 105 -9.40 -15.81 -0.91
CA THR A 105 -9.36 -17.22 -0.51
C THR A 105 -7.95 -17.76 -0.62
#